data_ce8db3a640474f2f511b32da25f3f65f
#
_entry.id   ce8db3a640474f2f511b32da25f3f65f
#
_cell.length_a   1.000
_cell.length_b   1.000
_cell.length_c   1.000
_cell.angle_alpha   90.00
_cell.angle_beta   90.00
_cell.angle_gamma   90.00
#
_symmetry.space_group_name_H-M   'P 1'
#
loop_
_entity.id
_entity.type
_entity.pdbx_description
1 polymer ?
#
loop_
_entity_poly.entity_id
_entity_poly.type
_entity_poly.pdbx_seq_one_letter_code
_entity_poly.pdbx_strand_id
1 'polypeptide(L)'
;MKEKYRLSYRRVKRVSFTGNSEQNKVLRSLYAQKMLQVYSQGKHVVNIDETWIPESDFRRRRWVAKGGDNSMAEGKMSHRINMIVAVSSEGHVWLSLTQCNTDENVMQMFLSYLC
;
A
#
# COMPACT_ATOMS: atom_id res chain seq x y z
N MET A 1 -6.08 34.25 19.89
CA MET A 1 -7.36 33.54 19.70
C MET A 1 -7.26 32.02 19.93
N LYS A 2 -6.17 31.32 19.51
CA LYS A 2 -6.04 29.87 19.65
C LYS A 2 -6.00 29.33 21.10
N GLU A 3 -5.38 30.07 22.02
CA GLU A 3 -5.20 29.59 23.40
C GLU A 3 -6.46 29.73 24.26
N LYS A 4 -7.29 30.73 24.00
CA LYS A 4 -8.49 31.02 24.81
C LYS A 4 -9.63 30.00 24.61
N TYR A 5 -9.68 29.33 23.44
CA TYR A 5 -10.78 28.42 23.09
C TYR A 5 -10.34 26.95 22.86
N ARG A 6 -9.08 26.63 23.07
CA ARG A 6 -8.50 25.29 22.78
C ARG A 6 -8.84 24.77 21.37
N LEU A 7 -8.98 25.68 20.39
CA LEU A 7 -9.30 25.34 19.01
C LEU A 7 -8.02 25.07 18.22
N SER A 8 -8.02 23.99 17.43
CA SER A 8 -6.95 23.71 16.49
C SER A 8 -7.51 23.63 15.07
N TYR A 9 -6.87 24.31 14.14
CA TYR A 9 -7.18 24.18 12.72
C TYR A 9 -6.49 22.93 12.18
N ARG A 10 -7.28 21.91 11.81
CA ARG A 10 -6.77 20.63 11.30
C ARG A 10 -7.38 20.33 9.95
N ARG A 11 -6.62 19.64 9.11
CA ARG A 11 -7.11 19.13 7.83
C ARG A 11 -8.23 18.11 8.09
N VAL A 12 -9.36 18.27 7.41
CA VAL A 12 -10.45 17.28 7.45
C VAL A 12 -9.98 15.98 6.82
N LYS A 13 -10.06 14.91 7.59
CA LYS A 13 -9.74 13.57 7.10
C LYS A 13 -11.03 12.97 6.50
N ARG A 14 -11.03 12.71 5.21
CA ARG A 14 -12.14 11.99 4.58
C ARG A 14 -12.07 10.53 5.02
N VAL A 15 -13.08 10.05 5.71
CA VAL A 15 -13.26 8.65 6.10
C VAL A 15 -14.41 8.11 5.28
N SER A 16 -14.24 6.93 4.67
CA SER A 16 -15.34 6.27 3.96
C SER A 16 -16.50 6.02 4.91
N PHE A 17 -17.71 6.41 4.52
CA PHE A 17 -18.93 6.20 5.31
C PHE A 17 -19.13 4.70 5.64
N THR A 18 -18.79 3.82 4.70
CA THR A 18 -18.88 2.36 4.86
C THR A 18 -17.80 1.79 5.77
N GLY A 19 -16.67 2.49 5.96
CA GLY A 19 -15.53 2.00 6.74
C GLY A 19 -15.85 1.73 8.21
N ASN A 20 -16.85 2.40 8.77
CA ASN A 20 -17.30 2.25 10.15
C ASN A 20 -18.74 1.73 10.29
N SER A 21 -19.26 1.05 9.27
CA SER A 21 -20.54 0.34 9.40
C SER A 21 -20.46 -0.70 10.53
N GLU A 22 -21.59 -1.01 11.16
CA GLU A 22 -21.66 -2.02 12.23
C GLU A 22 -21.12 -3.38 11.76
N GLN A 23 -21.46 -3.76 10.53
CA GLN A 23 -20.93 -4.98 9.92
C GLN A 23 -19.40 -4.98 9.86
N ASN A 24 -18.77 -3.89 9.42
CA ASN A 24 -17.33 -3.80 9.33
C ASN A 24 -16.64 -3.76 10.71
N LYS A 25 -17.30 -3.22 11.73
CA LYS A 25 -16.82 -3.28 13.11
C LYS A 25 -16.80 -4.71 13.62
N VAL A 26 -17.87 -5.47 13.39
CA VAL A 26 -17.96 -6.90 13.76
C VAL A 26 -16.87 -7.70 13.04
N LEU A 27 -16.70 -7.53 11.73
CA LEU A 27 -15.66 -8.24 10.95
C LEU A 27 -14.24 -7.94 11.48
N ARG A 28 -13.95 -6.68 11.80
CA ARG A 28 -12.66 -6.31 12.39
C ARG A 28 -12.44 -6.94 13.76
N SER A 29 -13.49 -7.01 14.60
CA SER A 29 -13.41 -7.66 15.90
C SER A 29 -13.12 -9.16 15.77
N LEU A 30 -13.81 -9.85 14.87
CA LEU A 30 -13.58 -11.27 14.58
C LEU A 30 -12.16 -11.50 14.03
N TYR A 31 -11.71 -10.65 13.12
CA TYR A 31 -10.34 -10.71 12.60
C TYR A 31 -9.31 -10.53 13.72
N ALA A 32 -9.49 -9.53 14.59
CA ALA A 32 -8.58 -9.28 15.71
C ALA A 32 -8.51 -10.48 16.67
N GLN A 33 -9.65 -11.09 17.00
CA GLN A 33 -9.69 -12.29 17.84
C GLN A 33 -8.94 -13.46 17.20
N LYS A 34 -9.16 -13.68 15.90
CA LYS A 34 -8.44 -14.73 15.16
C LYS A 34 -6.93 -14.48 15.13
N MET A 35 -6.51 -13.23 14.92
CA MET A 35 -5.09 -12.89 14.93
C MET A 35 -4.45 -13.11 16.30
N LEU A 36 -5.13 -12.72 17.39
CA LEU A 36 -4.65 -13.00 18.74
C LEU A 36 -4.48 -14.51 19.00
N GLN A 37 -5.42 -15.33 18.52
CA GLN A 37 -5.32 -16.78 18.60
C GLN A 37 -4.10 -17.33 17.81
N VAL A 38 -3.86 -16.82 16.59
CA VAL A 38 -2.72 -17.21 15.76
C VAL A 38 -1.41 -16.87 16.47
N TYR A 39 -1.28 -15.66 17.02
CA TYR A 39 -0.10 -15.24 17.76
C TYR A 39 0.12 -16.06 19.05
N SER A 40 -0.96 -16.37 19.79
CA SER A 40 -0.86 -17.20 21.00
C SER A 40 -0.40 -18.63 20.73
N GLN A 41 -0.61 -19.13 19.50
CA GLN A 41 -0.13 -20.43 19.04
C GLN A 41 1.35 -20.39 18.58
N GLY A 42 2.03 -19.25 18.67
CA GLY A 42 3.40 -19.09 18.18
C GLY A 42 3.54 -19.19 16.66
N LYS A 43 2.46 -18.99 15.90
CA LYS A 43 2.50 -19.04 14.45
C LYS A 43 3.09 -17.74 13.88
N HIS A 44 3.91 -17.90 12.85
CA HIS A 44 4.42 -16.77 12.08
C HIS A 44 3.34 -16.25 11.13
N VAL A 45 3.19 -14.94 11.09
CA VAL A 45 2.28 -14.26 10.18
C VAL A 45 3.09 -13.58 9.10
N VAL A 46 2.74 -13.83 7.86
CA VAL A 46 3.33 -13.17 6.70
C VAL A 46 2.25 -12.32 6.02
N ASN A 47 2.51 -11.03 5.92
CA ASN A 47 1.67 -10.11 5.17
C ASN A 47 2.23 -9.97 3.78
N ILE A 48 1.39 -10.19 2.76
CA ILE A 48 1.76 -10.08 1.35
C ILE A 48 0.89 -9.01 0.74
N ASP A 49 1.51 -8.11 -0.03
CA ASP A 49 0.83 -7.07 -0.77
C ASP A 49 1.47 -6.87 -2.14
N GLU A 50 0.70 -6.38 -3.08
CA GLU A 50 1.12 -6.09 -4.44
C GLU A 50 0.93 -4.61 -4.75
N THR A 51 1.92 -4.02 -5.38
CA THR A 51 1.83 -2.67 -5.93
C THR A 51 2.51 -2.61 -7.29
N TRP A 52 2.25 -1.56 -8.03
CA TRP A 52 2.93 -1.28 -9.29
C TRP A 52 3.47 0.14 -9.28
N ILE A 53 4.63 0.30 -9.90
CA ILE A 53 5.35 1.55 -10.01
C ILE A 53 5.32 1.95 -11.49
N PRO A 54 4.54 2.97 -11.87
CA PRO A 54 4.53 3.46 -13.24
C PRO A 54 5.79 4.29 -13.51
N GLU A 55 6.33 4.22 -14.71
CA GLU A 55 7.47 5.03 -15.13
C GLU A 55 7.20 6.55 -14.95
N SER A 56 5.94 6.97 -15.08
CA SER A 56 5.54 8.37 -14.94
C SER A 56 5.61 8.92 -13.52
N ASP A 57 5.56 8.07 -12.49
CA ASP A 57 5.54 8.51 -11.09
C ASP A 57 6.85 9.17 -10.66
N PHE A 58 7.96 8.84 -11.30
CA PHE A 58 9.26 9.44 -11.03
C PHE A 58 9.42 10.86 -11.61
N ARG A 59 8.51 11.31 -12.48
CA ARG A 59 8.65 12.56 -13.25
C ARG A 59 7.62 13.62 -12.92
N ARG A 60 6.96 13.55 -11.78
CA ARG A 60 5.90 14.52 -11.39
C ARG A 60 6.40 15.96 -11.20
N ARG A 61 7.71 16.16 -11.02
CA ARG A 61 8.33 17.48 -10.86
C ARG A 61 9.65 17.53 -11.60
N ARG A 62 9.89 18.62 -12.32
CA ARG A 62 11.17 18.91 -12.97
C ARG A 62 11.54 20.37 -12.79
N TRP A 63 12.80 20.64 -12.85
CA TRP A 63 13.28 22.02 -12.91
C TRP A 63 13.06 22.58 -14.30
N VAL A 64 12.36 23.72 -14.39
CA VAL A 64 12.07 24.43 -15.66
C VAL A 64 12.43 25.88 -15.45
N ALA A 65 12.88 26.54 -16.50
CA ALA A 65 13.10 27.99 -16.49
C ALA A 65 11.76 28.71 -16.17
N LYS A 66 11.83 29.80 -15.42
CA LYS A 66 10.64 30.57 -15.08
C LYS A 66 9.93 31.04 -16.38
N GLY A 67 8.67 30.68 -16.54
CA GLY A 67 7.92 30.95 -17.77
C GLY A 67 8.11 29.94 -18.89
N GLY A 68 8.95 28.92 -18.70
CA GLY A 68 9.12 27.82 -19.64
C GLY A 68 7.95 26.84 -19.62
N ASP A 69 7.76 26.14 -20.75
CA ASP A 69 6.74 25.11 -20.88
C ASP A 69 7.09 23.92 -19.99
N ASN A 70 6.15 23.54 -19.13
CA ASN A 70 6.25 22.38 -18.25
C ASN A 70 5.38 21.20 -18.73
N SER A 71 4.82 21.29 -19.93
CA SER A 71 4.10 20.18 -20.53
C SER A 71 5.06 19.04 -20.87
N MET A 72 4.62 17.83 -20.66
CA MET A 72 5.27 16.62 -21.17
C MET A 72 4.26 15.91 -22.07
N ALA A 73 4.71 15.50 -23.25
CA ALA A 73 3.90 14.63 -24.07
C ALA A 73 3.56 13.37 -23.26
N GLU A 74 2.28 13.07 -23.13
CA GLU A 74 1.80 11.84 -22.54
C GLU A 74 2.20 10.69 -23.46
N GLY A 75 3.39 10.14 -23.22
CA GLY A 75 3.84 8.93 -23.91
C GLY A 75 2.93 7.78 -23.52
N LYS A 76 2.67 6.86 -24.44
CA LYS A 76 2.01 5.60 -24.11
C LYS A 76 2.77 4.99 -22.93
N MET A 77 2.10 4.85 -21.80
CA MET A 77 2.66 4.21 -20.61
C MET A 77 3.01 2.76 -20.97
N SER A 78 4.25 2.54 -21.38
CA SER A 78 4.66 1.24 -21.90
C SER A 78 5.24 0.32 -20.82
N HIS A 79 5.76 0.88 -19.74
CA HIS A 79 6.48 0.08 -18.74
C HIS A 79 6.02 0.42 -17.33
N ARG A 80 5.51 -0.59 -16.65
CA ARG A 80 5.28 -0.57 -15.21
C ARG A 80 6.05 -1.72 -14.60
N ILE A 81 6.55 -1.51 -13.41
CA ILE A 81 7.17 -2.56 -12.61
C ILE A 81 6.12 -2.97 -11.57
N ASN A 82 5.74 -4.22 -11.59
CA ASN A 82 4.92 -4.82 -10.54
C ASN A 82 5.86 -5.29 -9.42
N MET A 83 5.49 -5.01 -8.19
CA MET A 83 6.25 -5.34 -7.00
C MET A 83 5.37 -6.15 -6.06
N ILE A 84 5.82 -7.34 -5.70
CA ILE A 84 5.21 -8.17 -4.67
C ILE A 84 6.13 -8.12 -3.47
N VAL A 85 5.58 -7.80 -2.31
CA VAL A 85 6.32 -7.73 -1.05
C VAL A 85 5.66 -8.63 -0.03
N ALA A 86 6.45 -9.43 0.66
CA ALA A 86 6.03 -10.16 1.84
C ALA A 86 6.83 -9.71 3.05
N VAL A 87 6.16 -9.51 4.18
CA VAL A 87 6.80 -9.14 5.45
C VAL A 87 6.31 -10.08 6.54
N SER A 88 7.24 -10.76 7.21
CA SER A 88 6.91 -11.62 8.33
C SER A 88 6.81 -10.87 9.66
N SER A 89 6.12 -11.46 10.63
CA SER A 89 6.06 -10.97 12.00
C SER A 89 7.42 -10.95 12.71
N GLU A 90 8.44 -11.63 12.17
CA GLU A 90 9.82 -11.66 12.66
C GLU A 90 10.71 -10.63 11.98
N GLY A 91 10.18 -9.85 11.04
CA GLY A 91 10.93 -8.81 10.33
C GLY A 91 11.64 -9.28 9.06
N HIS A 92 11.42 -10.52 8.61
CA HIS A 92 11.91 -10.94 7.31
C HIS A 92 11.12 -10.26 6.20
N VAL A 93 11.81 -9.89 5.13
CA VAL A 93 11.21 -9.23 3.97
C VAL A 93 11.63 -9.97 2.70
N TRP A 94 10.64 -10.30 1.89
CA TRP A 94 10.83 -10.85 0.54
C TRP A 94 10.28 -9.87 -0.48
N LEU A 95 11.02 -9.68 -1.56
CA LEU A 95 10.67 -8.74 -2.62
C LEU A 95 10.82 -9.42 -3.97
N SER A 96 9.81 -9.30 -4.81
CA SER A 96 9.86 -9.68 -6.22
C SER A 96 9.47 -8.50 -7.10
N LEU A 97 10.25 -8.27 -8.16
CA LEU A 97 9.99 -7.24 -9.16
C LEU A 97 9.78 -7.91 -10.51
N THR A 98 8.72 -7.56 -11.21
CA THR A 98 8.42 -8.11 -12.53
C THR A 98 7.85 -7.05 -13.47
N GLN A 99 8.14 -7.15 -14.74
CA GLN A 99 7.52 -6.33 -15.78
C GLN A 99 6.24 -6.98 -16.35
N CYS A 100 6.00 -8.23 -16.03
CA CYS A 100 4.77 -8.93 -16.39
C CYS A 100 3.63 -8.58 -15.42
N ASN A 101 2.39 -8.79 -15.85
CA ASN A 101 1.26 -8.73 -14.93
C ASN A 101 1.43 -9.84 -13.87
N THR A 102 1.06 -9.53 -12.65
CA THR A 102 0.99 -10.53 -11.59
C THR A 102 -0.23 -11.39 -11.86
N ASP A 103 0.01 -12.62 -12.25
CA ASP A 103 -0.99 -13.66 -12.43
C ASP A 103 -0.82 -14.76 -11.37
N GLU A 104 -1.63 -15.80 -11.45
CA GLU A 104 -1.58 -16.92 -10.54
C GLU A 104 -0.21 -17.60 -10.53
N ASN A 105 0.43 -17.76 -11.71
CA ASN A 105 1.73 -18.42 -11.82
C ASN A 105 2.82 -17.59 -11.14
N VAL A 106 2.84 -16.28 -11.37
CA VAL A 106 3.79 -15.35 -10.73
C VAL A 106 3.62 -15.39 -9.21
N MET A 107 2.37 -15.40 -8.72
CA MET A 107 2.10 -15.48 -7.30
C MET A 107 2.52 -16.84 -6.72
N GLN A 108 2.26 -17.94 -7.39
CA GLN A 108 2.71 -19.27 -6.96
C GLN A 108 4.24 -19.37 -6.89
N MET A 109 4.93 -18.85 -7.90
CA MET A 109 6.39 -18.75 -7.87
C MET A 109 6.87 -17.93 -6.67
N PHE A 110 6.28 -16.76 -6.43
CA PHE A 110 6.64 -15.94 -5.29
C PHE A 110 6.42 -16.66 -3.96
N LEU A 111 5.27 -17.32 -3.79
CA LEU A 111 4.97 -18.10 -2.58
C LEU A 111 5.94 -19.25 -2.35
N SER A 112 6.47 -19.88 -3.42
CA SER A 112 7.47 -20.94 -3.28
C SER A 112 8.82 -20.47 -2.72
N TYR A 113 9.11 -19.16 -2.76
CA TYR A 113 10.30 -18.59 -2.11
C TYR A 113 10.11 -18.29 -0.63
N LEU A 114 8.87 -18.35 -0.12
CA LEU A 114 8.59 -18.09 1.30
C LEU A 114 8.73 -19.35 2.16
N CYS A 115 8.72 -20.52 1.52
CA CYS A 115 8.91 -21.84 2.15
C CYS A 115 10.36 -22.26 2.06
#